data_8e4d6434fca36a24838baeaf733989dc
#
_entry.id   8e4d6434fca36a24838baeaf733989dc
#
_cell.length_a   1.000
_cell.length_b   1.000
_cell.length_c   1.000
_cell.angle_alpha   90.00
_cell.angle_beta   90.00
_cell.angle_gamma   90.00
#
_symmetry.space_group_name_H-M   'P 1'
#
loop_
_entity.id
_entity.type
_entity.pdbx_description
1 polymer ?
#
loop_
_entity_poly.entity_id
_entity_poly.type
_entity_poly.pdbx_seq_one_letter_code
_entity_poly.pdbx_strand_id
1 'polypeptide(L)'
;MHIQGSHWSTAVASADANGGRSTPLRVDAQRNLEHVLRAAREVFGELGYGAPMEDVARRARVGVGTVYRRFPSKDVLVRRIAEEETARLTEQARTALGQEDEPWSALSRFLRTSVASGAGRLLPPQVLRVGVDVDGEEQVEARVPQQRQPGATGGQLHELRLVEQRPAPVAEREDSGAAALLEVVGRLVDRARAAGQLRADVTVADVLLVIATAAPSLPDAVQQAAASSRLLDILLEGLRSRPSEG
;
A
#
# COMPACT_ATOMS: atom_id res chain seq x y z
N MET A 1 61.90 48.50 30.42
CA MET A 1 61.55 49.58 29.50
C MET A 1 61.54 49.00 28.10
N HIS A 2 60.46 48.55 27.59
CA HIS A 2 60.00 48.61 26.19
C HIS A 2 58.69 47.80 26.04
N ILE A 3 57.64 48.55 25.75
CA ILE A 3 56.33 48.11 25.52
C ILE A 3 56.23 47.81 24.00
N GLN A 4 55.90 46.64 23.58
CA GLN A 4 55.48 46.35 22.18
C GLN A 4 54.07 45.84 22.16
N GLY A 5 53.23 46.61 21.47
CA GLY A 5 51.85 46.33 21.26
C GLY A 5 51.64 45.23 20.23
N SER A 6 50.76 44.34 20.54
CA SER A 6 50.32 43.27 19.63
C SER A 6 49.04 43.69 18.93
N HIS A 7 49.12 43.83 17.64
CA HIS A 7 47.95 44.00 16.73
C HIS A 7 47.03 42.78 16.71
N TRP A 8 45.79 42.98 17.04
CA TRP A 8 44.75 42.01 16.84
C TRP A 8 44.18 42.17 15.43
N SER A 9 44.54 41.28 14.53
CA SER A 9 43.88 41.16 13.23
C SER A 9 42.61 40.35 13.40
N THR A 10 41.49 41.03 13.24
CA THR A 10 40.15 40.38 13.16
C THR A 10 39.98 39.80 11.77
N ALA A 11 40.20 38.49 11.62
CA ALA A 11 39.82 37.76 10.43
C ALA A 11 38.34 37.45 10.56
N VAL A 12 37.51 38.10 9.75
CA VAL A 12 36.11 37.75 9.57
C VAL A 12 36.08 36.55 8.63
N ALA A 13 35.98 35.35 9.19
CA ALA A 13 35.70 34.15 8.45
C ALA A 13 34.16 34.08 8.21
N SER A 14 33.74 34.41 7.00
CA SER A 14 32.40 34.13 6.53
C SER A 14 32.25 32.61 6.43
N ALA A 15 31.59 32.03 7.41
CA ALA A 15 31.22 30.60 7.37
C ALA A 15 29.89 30.45 6.66
N ASP A 16 29.95 30.03 5.42
CA ASP A 16 28.84 29.36 4.72
C ASP A 16 28.50 28.04 5.45
N ALA A 17 27.61 28.12 6.45
CA ALA A 17 27.17 26.97 7.25
C ALA A 17 25.68 26.77 7.12
N ASN A 18 25.13 26.61 5.89
CA ASN A 18 23.72 26.32 5.73
C ASN A 18 23.41 25.08 4.89
N GLY A 19 24.40 24.27 4.49
CA GLY A 19 24.18 23.05 3.70
C GLY A 19 24.07 21.74 4.47
N GLY A 20 24.51 21.68 5.74
CA GLY A 20 24.73 20.40 6.45
C GLY A 20 23.66 19.95 7.45
N ARG A 21 22.70 20.81 7.84
CA ARG A 21 21.73 20.50 8.92
C ARG A 21 20.39 19.96 8.42
N SER A 22 20.08 20.04 7.14
CA SER A 22 18.79 19.58 6.60
C SER A 22 18.77 18.07 6.28
N THR A 23 19.92 17.44 6.04
CA THR A 23 20.01 16.02 5.68
C THR A 23 19.71 15.08 6.85
N PRO A 24 20.30 15.25 8.06
CA PRO A 24 19.97 14.41 9.21
C PRO A 24 18.50 14.47 9.60
N LEU A 25 17.92 15.67 9.65
CA LEU A 25 16.51 15.87 10.04
C LEU A 25 15.52 15.22 9.05
N ARG A 26 15.85 15.18 7.76
CA ARG A 26 15.03 14.48 6.75
C ARG A 26 15.12 12.97 6.90
N VAL A 27 16.30 12.44 7.16
CA VAL A 27 16.52 11.01 7.41
C VAL A 27 15.78 10.56 8.67
N ASP A 28 15.83 11.31 9.74
CA ASP A 28 15.12 11.01 10.99
C ASP A 28 13.59 11.10 10.80
N ALA A 29 13.12 12.08 10.04
CA ALA A 29 11.70 12.18 9.69
C ALA A 29 11.21 11.01 8.83
N GLN A 30 12.04 10.52 7.92
CA GLN A 30 11.74 9.35 7.10
C GLN A 30 11.70 8.07 7.94
N ARG A 31 12.70 7.84 8.78
CA ARG A 31 12.72 6.70 9.72
C ARG A 31 11.51 6.69 10.66
N ASN A 32 11.14 7.87 11.17
CA ASN A 32 9.96 8.03 12.02
C ASN A 32 8.67 7.67 11.27
N LEU A 33 8.55 8.05 10.01
CA LEU A 33 7.44 7.70 9.15
C LEU A 33 7.33 6.17 8.97
N GLU A 34 8.43 5.51 8.65
CA GLU A 34 8.51 4.06 8.49
C GLU A 34 8.15 3.32 9.79
N HIS A 35 8.58 3.84 10.94
CA HIS A 35 8.22 3.30 12.25
C HIS A 35 6.73 3.40 12.53
N VAL A 36 6.11 4.55 12.22
CA VAL A 36 4.66 4.73 12.39
C VAL A 36 3.87 3.80 11.46
N LEU A 37 4.25 3.71 10.19
CA LEU A 37 3.57 2.84 9.21
C LEU A 37 3.70 1.36 9.59
N ARG A 38 4.87 0.92 10.05
CA ARG A 38 5.07 -0.44 10.54
C ARG A 38 4.18 -0.73 11.75
N ALA A 39 4.21 0.15 12.77
CA ALA A 39 3.38 0.01 13.95
C ALA A 39 1.88 -0.02 13.61
N ALA A 40 1.46 0.81 12.65
CA ALA A 40 0.08 0.83 12.19
C ALA A 40 -0.33 -0.48 11.50
N ARG A 41 0.54 -1.07 10.66
CA ARG A 41 0.29 -2.40 10.06
C ARG A 41 0.14 -3.48 11.13
N GLU A 42 0.99 -3.47 12.15
CA GLU A 42 0.90 -4.43 13.26
C GLU A 42 -0.42 -4.25 14.02
N VAL A 43 -0.74 -3.02 14.45
CA VAL A 43 -1.94 -2.73 15.23
C VAL A 43 -3.22 -3.04 14.44
N PHE A 44 -3.31 -2.60 13.18
CA PHE A 44 -4.49 -2.87 12.35
C PHE A 44 -4.56 -4.34 11.90
N GLY A 45 -3.44 -5.01 11.76
CA GLY A 45 -3.41 -6.45 11.49
C GLY A 45 -3.86 -7.31 12.69
N GLU A 46 -3.60 -6.86 13.93
CA GLU A 46 -3.99 -7.54 15.16
C GLU A 46 -5.42 -7.20 15.59
N LEU A 47 -5.78 -5.92 15.57
CA LEU A 47 -7.02 -5.38 16.16
C LEU A 47 -8.06 -4.95 15.11
N GLY A 48 -7.70 -5.04 13.82
CA GLY A 48 -8.52 -4.53 12.72
C GLY A 48 -8.45 -3.01 12.57
N TYR A 49 -9.05 -2.51 11.51
CA TYR A 49 -9.10 -1.06 11.21
C TYR A 49 -9.89 -0.24 12.26
N GLY A 50 -10.62 -0.90 13.17
CA GLY A 50 -11.29 -0.25 14.30
C GLY A 50 -10.35 0.33 15.35
N ALA A 51 -9.10 -0.15 15.44
CA ALA A 51 -8.13 0.26 16.45
C ALA A 51 -7.89 1.77 16.48
N PRO A 52 -7.74 2.39 17.67
CA PRO A 52 -7.50 3.82 17.80
C PRO A 52 -6.07 4.20 17.40
N MET A 53 -5.88 5.48 17.01
CA MET A 53 -4.56 6.03 16.63
C MET A 53 -3.58 6.06 17.80
N GLU A 54 -4.07 6.09 19.02
CA GLU A 54 -3.30 6.03 20.27
C GLU A 54 -2.55 4.71 20.40
N ASP A 55 -3.14 3.59 19.95
CA ASP A 55 -2.47 2.29 19.96
C ASP A 55 -1.33 2.24 18.94
N VAL A 56 -1.52 2.87 17.78
CA VAL A 56 -0.46 3.05 16.78
C VAL A 56 0.68 3.87 17.36
N ALA A 57 0.39 4.99 18.00
CA ALA A 57 1.39 5.86 18.61
C ALA A 57 2.19 5.12 19.71
N ARG A 58 1.46 4.37 20.55
CA ARG A 58 2.07 3.55 21.63
C ARG A 58 2.99 2.48 21.04
N ARG A 59 2.54 1.75 20.02
CA ARG A 59 3.32 0.70 19.34
C ARG A 59 4.55 1.29 18.64
N ALA A 60 4.42 2.46 18.00
CA ALA A 60 5.51 3.20 17.36
C ALA A 60 6.46 3.88 18.34
N ARG A 61 6.10 3.95 19.65
CA ARG A 61 6.83 4.67 20.69
C ARG A 61 7.02 6.17 20.38
N VAL A 62 5.99 6.79 19.82
CA VAL A 62 5.96 8.24 19.54
C VAL A 62 4.76 8.89 20.21
N GLY A 63 4.81 10.21 20.37
CA GLY A 63 3.63 10.96 20.86
C GLY A 63 2.49 10.90 19.84
N VAL A 64 1.25 10.76 20.30
CA VAL A 64 0.05 10.73 19.45
C VAL A 64 -0.05 11.98 18.56
N GLY A 65 0.34 13.16 19.06
CA GLY A 65 0.41 14.38 18.26
C GLY A 65 1.40 14.29 17.08
N THR A 66 2.44 13.46 17.18
CA THR A 66 3.38 13.22 16.08
C THR A 66 2.71 12.40 14.97
N VAL A 67 1.88 11.43 15.35
CA VAL A 67 1.10 10.63 14.38
C VAL A 67 0.08 11.50 13.67
N TYR A 68 -0.73 12.28 14.41
CA TYR A 68 -1.75 13.17 13.82
C TYR A 68 -1.16 14.30 12.96
N ARG A 69 0.01 14.80 13.30
CA ARG A 69 0.71 15.80 12.45
C ARG A 69 1.08 15.22 11.09
N ARG A 70 1.39 13.93 11.02
CA ARG A 70 1.75 13.25 9.76
C ARG A 70 0.56 12.69 9.03
N PHE A 71 -0.42 12.17 9.77
CA PHE A 71 -1.65 11.58 9.28
C PHE A 71 -2.84 12.25 9.97
N PRO A 72 -3.44 13.28 9.35
CA PRO A 72 -4.48 14.10 9.97
C PRO A 72 -5.74 13.31 10.42
N SER A 73 -5.97 12.13 9.83
CA SER A 73 -7.03 11.22 10.25
C SER A 73 -6.58 9.76 10.14
N LYS A 74 -7.33 8.87 10.80
CA LYS A 74 -7.13 7.43 10.68
C LYS A 74 -7.32 6.96 9.24
N ASP A 75 -8.28 7.50 8.52
CA ASP A 75 -8.54 7.15 7.12
C ASP A 75 -7.35 7.45 6.21
N VAL A 76 -6.66 8.57 6.44
CA VAL A 76 -5.43 8.92 5.71
C VAL A 76 -4.32 7.90 5.99
N LEU A 77 -4.18 7.45 7.23
CA LEU A 77 -3.19 6.43 7.59
C LEU A 77 -3.55 5.05 7.00
N VAL A 78 -4.79 4.64 7.11
CA VAL A 78 -5.31 3.36 6.55
C VAL A 78 -5.12 3.34 5.04
N ARG A 79 -5.49 4.42 4.36
CA ARG A 79 -5.31 4.57 2.92
C ARG A 79 -3.84 4.43 2.51
N ARG A 80 -2.95 5.10 3.22
CA ARG A 80 -1.51 5.00 2.95
C ARG A 80 -0.98 3.58 3.11
N ILE A 81 -1.46 2.85 4.11
CA ILE A 81 -1.11 1.44 4.29
C ILE A 81 -1.64 0.58 3.15
N ALA A 82 -2.90 0.78 2.76
CA ALA A 82 -3.51 0.04 1.65
C ALA A 82 -2.78 0.26 0.32
N GLU A 83 -2.36 1.51 0.01
CA GLU A 83 -1.54 1.82 -1.16
C GLU A 83 -0.20 1.06 -1.14
N GLU A 84 0.49 1.05 0.01
CA GLU A 84 1.77 0.36 0.14
C GLU A 84 1.64 -1.16 0.05
N GLU A 85 0.57 -1.74 0.62
CA GLU A 85 0.28 -3.18 0.51
C GLU A 85 -0.03 -3.58 -0.93
N THR A 86 -0.86 -2.79 -1.62
CA THR A 86 -1.19 -3.00 -3.03
C THR A 86 0.05 -2.94 -3.92
N ALA A 87 0.90 -1.93 -3.72
CA ALA A 87 2.16 -1.80 -4.45
C ALA A 87 3.11 -2.98 -4.19
N ARG A 88 3.20 -3.45 -2.93
CA ARG A 88 4.04 -4.60 -2.56
C ARG A 88 3.54 -5.88 -3.21
N LEU A 89 2.25 -6.15 -3.19
CA LEU A 89 1.66 -7.31 -3.86
C LEU A 89 1.86 -7.27 -5.37
N THR A 90 1.72 -6.11 -5.98
CA THR A 90 1.98 -5.93 -7.41
C THR A 90 3.42 -6.29 -7.77
N GLU A 91 4.39 -5.87 -6.96
CA GLU A 91 5.79 -6.18 -7.17
C GLU A 91 6.10 -7.67 -6.94
N GLN A 92 5.51 -8.28 -5.92
CA GLN A 92 5.63 -9.73 -5.69
C GLN A 92 5.05 -10.54 -6.86
N ALA A 93 3.91 -10.13 -7.41
CA ALA A 93 3.31 -10.77 -8.58
C ALA A 93 4.18 -10.62 -9.84
N ARG A 94 4.74 -9.42 -10.08
CA ARG A 94 5.69 -9.19 -11.18
C ARG A 94 6.94 -10.06 -11.04
N THR A 95 7.49 -10.12 -9.84
CA THR A 95 8.66 -10.95 -9.53
C THR A 95 8.38 -12.43 -9.81
N ALA A 96 7.22 -12.93 -9.38
CA ALA A 96 6.84 -14.32 -9.64
C ALA A 96 6.66 -14.60 -11.13
N LEU A 97 6.06 -13.68 -11.89
CA LEU A 97 5.94 -13.78 -13.35
C LEU A 97 7.28 -13.81 -14.09
N GLY A 98 8.27 -13.06 -13.58
CA GLY A 98 9.56 -12.93 -14.23
C GLY A 98 10.59 -14.01 -13.82
N GLN A 99 10.38 -14.70 -12.69
CA GLN A 99 11.34 -15.67 -12.15
C GLN A 99 10.93 -17.12 -12.37
N GLU A 100 9.65 -17.40 -12.66
CA GLU A 100 9.14 -18.75 -12.82
C GLU A 100 8.56 -18.95 -14.23
N ASP A 101 9.14 -19.89 -14.98
CA ASP A 101 8.65 -20.24 -16.31
C ASP A 101 7.40 -21.11 -16.23
N GLU A 102 7.31 -21.98 -15.23
CA GLU A 102 6.18 -22.88 -15.02
C GLU A 102 5.01 -22.12 -14.39
N PRO A 103 3.81 -22.08 -15.04
CA PRO A 103 2.70 -21.21 -14.63
C PRO A 103 2.18 -21.45 -13.22
N TRP A 104 2.04 -22.72 -12.79
CA TRP A 104 1.61 -23.04 -11.44
C TRP A 104 2.66 -22.65 -10.39
N SER A 105 3.93 -22.84 -10.70
CA SER A 105 5.02 -22.41 -9.82
C SER A 105 5.02 -20.91 -9.60
N ALA A 106 4.79 -20.13 -10.67
CA ALA A 106 4.66 -18.67 -10.57
C ALA A 106 3.49 -18.26 -9.65
N LEU A 107 2.31 -18.81 -9.87
CA LEU A 107 1.12 -18.50 -9.06
C LEU A 107 1.31 -18.94 -7.59
N SER A 108 1.78 -20.16 -7.36
CA SER A 108 1.98 -20.69 -6.00
C SER A 108 3.09 -19.93 -5.26
N ARG A 109 4.16 -19.51 -5.93
CA ARG A 109 5.21 -18.67 -5.35
C ARG A 109 4.67 -17.31 -4.95
N PHE A 110 3.88 -16.67 -5.80
CA PHE A 110 3.21 -15.41 -5.48
C PHE A 110 2.36 -15.54 -4.21
N LEU A 111 1.49 -16.57 -4.15
CA LEU A 111 0.64 -16.82 -2.99
C LEU A 111 1.45 -17.07 -1.72
N ARG A 112 2.48 -17.94 -1.77
CA ARG A 112 3.35 -18.23 -0.62
C ARG A 112 4.08 -16.99 -0.11
N THR A 113 4.66 -16.20 -1.02
CA THR A 113 5.40 -14.98 -0.65
C THR A 113 4.47 -13.93 -0.05
N SER A 114 3.27 -13.76 -0.63
CA SER A 114 2.28 -12.79 -0.15
C SER A 114 1.75 -13.15 1.23
N VAL A 115 1.41 -14.41 1.48
CA VAL A 115 0.95 -14.88 2.80
C VAL A 115 2.06 -14.80 3.84
N ALA A 116 3.28 -15.22 3.51
CA ALA A 116 4.43 -15.15 4.42
C ALA A 116 4.77 -13.70 4.82
N SER A 117 4.57 -12.73 3.92
CA SER A 117 4.77 -11.31 4.21
C SER A 117 3.61 -10.65 4.98
N GLY A 118 2.49 -11.36 5.20
CA GLY A 118 1.30 -10.85 5.86
C GLY A 118 0.55 -9.79 5.05
N ALA A 119 0.80 -9.69 3.75
CA ALA A 119 0.28 -8.65 2.88
C ALA A 119 -1.26 -8.63 2.77
N GLY A 120 -1.90 -9.79 2.91
CA GLY A 120 -3.35 -9.90 2.70
C GLY A 120 -4.23 -9.28 3.77
N ARG A 121 -3.71 -9.08 4.99
CA ARG A 121 -4.51 -8.62 6.13
C ARG A 121 -5.02 -7.18 6.00
N LEU A 122 -4.36 -6.39 5.16
CA LEU A 122 -4.61 -4.96 5.02
C LEU A 122 -4.99 -4.58 3.59
N LEU A 123 -5.44 -5.54 2.79
CA LEU A 123 -5.95 -5.28 1.46
C LEU A 123 -7.23 -4.43 1.54
N PRO A 124 -7.35 -3.40 0.70
CA PRO A 124 -8.57 -2.62 0.63
C PRO A 124 -9.74 -3.50 0.14
N PRO A 125 -10.95 -3.32 0.72
CA PRO A 125 -12.12 -4.13 0.35
C PRO A 125 -12.44 -4.12 -1.15
N GLN A 126 -12.05 -3.05 -1.84
CA GLN A 126 -12.29 -2.89 -3.28
C GLN A 126 -11.61 -3.97 -4.14
N VAL A 127 -10.43 -4.45 -3.74
CA VAL A 127 -9.71 -5.52 -4.45
C VAL A 127 -10.19 -6.92 -4.07
N LEU A 128 -10.95 -7.05 -2.97
CA LEU A 128 -11.51 -8.31 -2.50
C LEU A 128 -12.96 -8.54 -2.96
N ARG A 129 -13.53 -7.63 -3.77
CA ARG A 129 -14.85 -7.83 -4.35
C ARG A 129 -14.79 -9.00 -5.33
N VAL A 130 -15.00 -10.19 -4.82
CA VAL A 130 -15.36 -11.35 -5.61
C VAL A 130 -16.67 -10.98 -6.29
N GLY A 131 -16.80 -11.26 -7.61
CA GLY A 131 -18.02 -10.99 -8.35
C GLY A 131 -19.23 -11.74 -7.77
N VAL A 132 -19.68 -11.28 -6.62
CA VAL A 132 -21.04 -11.50 -6.18
C VAL A 132 -21.80 -10.44 -6.96
N ASP A 133 -22.35 -10.84 -8.11
CA ASP A 133 -23.45 -10.13 -8.75
C ASP A 133 -24.58 -10.12 -7.73
N VAL A 134 -24.56 -9.15 -6.83
CA VAL A 134 -25.75 -8.79 -6.04
C VAL A 134 -26.63 -8.09 -7.06
N ASP A 135 -27.43 -8.88 -7.77
CA ASP A 135 -28.54 -8.37 -8.56
C ASP A 135 -29.31 -7.39 -7.66
N GLY A 136 -29.21 -6.11 -7.92
CA GLY A 136 -30.16 -5.12 -7.45
C GLY A 136 -29.74 -4.20 -6.31
N GLU A 137 -28.52 -3.63 -6.30
CA GLU A 137 -28.37 -2.31 -5.69
C GLU A 137 -28.00 -1.30 -6.77
N GLU A 138 -29.05 -0.55 -7.18
CA GLU A 138 -28.93 0.66 -7.96
C GLU A 138 -27.79 1.51 -7.37
N GLN A 139 -26.82 1.84 -8.21
CA GLN A 139 -25.89 2.92 -7.94
C GLN A 139 -26.74 4.18 -7.72
N VAL A 140 -27.04 4.49 -6.48
CA VAL A 140 -27.47 5.82 -6.10
C VAL A 140 -26.25 6.72 -6.31
N GLU A 141 -26.09 7.19 -7.55
CA GLU A 141 -25.28 8.35 -7.84
C GLU A 141 -25.79 9.47 -6.93
N ALA A 142 -25.03 9.77 -5.89
CA ALA A 142 -25.22 10.98 -5.13
C ALA A 142 -24.92 12.18 -6.08
N ARG A 143 -25.92 12.54 -6.90
CA ARG A 143 -25.94 13.78 -7.63
C ARG A 143 -25.98 14.90 -6.61
N VAL A 144 -24.81 15.46 -6.31
CA VAL A 144 -24.70 16.75 -5.66
C VAL A 144 -25.29 17.78 -6.63
N PRO A 145 -26.36 18.53 -6.24
CA PRO A 145 -26.89 19.58 -7.10
C PRO A 145 -25.82 20.66 -7.30
N GLN A 146 -25.34 20.83 -8.52
CA GLN A 146 -24.54 22.00 -8.90
C GLN A 146 -25.44 23.24 -8.77
N GLN A 147 -25.18 24.06 -7.77
CA GLN A 147 -25.73 25.40 -7.71
C GLN A 147 -25.18 26.20 -8.90
N ARG A 148 -26.07 26.49 -9.86
CA ARG A 148 -25.83 27.47 -10.92
C ARG A 148 -25.68 28.84 -10.29
N GLN A 149 -24.50 29.43 -10.40
CA GLN A 149 -24.32 30.86 -10.27
C GLN A 149 -24.61 31.52 -11.62
N PRO A 150 -25.41 32.59 -11.70
CA PRO A 150 -25.65 33.33 -12.94
C PRO A 150 -24.57 34.37 -13.14
N GLY A 151 -23.98 34.36 -14.33
CA GLY A 151 -23.59 35.49 -15.15
C GLY A 151 -22.48 36.41 -14.70
N ALA A 152 -21.36 36.41 -15.47
CA ALA A 152 -20.67 37.62 -15.85
C ALA A 152 -19.94 37.39 -17.18
N THR A 153 -20.30 38.21 -18.11
CA THR A 153 -19.80 38.37 -19.47
C THR A 153 -18.40 39.01 -19.47
N GLY A 154 -17.52 38.57 -20.38
CA GLY A 154 -16.52 39.49 -21.01
C GLY A 154 -15.05 39.19 -20.75
N GLY A 155 -14.30 39.01 -21.84
CA GLY A 155 -12.85 39.30 -21.89
C GLY A 155 -11.96 38.09 -22.24
N GLN A 156 -11.70 37.93 -23.55
CA GLN A 156 -10.62 37.13 -24.10
C GLN A 156 -9.27 37.72 -23.68
N LEU A 157 -8.49 36.99 -22.92
CA LEU A 157 -7.04 37.13 -22.88
C LEU A 157 -6.44 35.74 -22.95
N HIS A 158 -5.70 35.46 -24.00
CA HIS A 158 -4.85 34.29 -24.14
C HIS A 158 -3.74 34.34 -23.07
N GLU A 159 -3.95 33.72 -21.95
CA GLU A 159 -2.93 33.48 -20.95
C GLU A 159 -2.39 32.07 -21.16
N LEU A 160 -1.12 31.98 -21.51
CA LEU A 160 -0.36 30.71 -21.58
C LEU A 160 -0.38 30.09 -20.20
N ARG A 161 -1.32 29.19 -19.97
CA ARG A 161 -1.42 28.42 -18.72
C ARG A 161 -0.31 27.40 -18.71
N LEU A 162 0.72 27.70 -17.93
CA LEU A 162 1.67 26.69 -17.48
C LEU A 162 0.85 25.55 -16.87
N VAL A 163 0.86 24.38 -17.50
CA VAL A 163 0.21 23.18 -16.95
C VAL A 163 1.07 22.74 -15.79
N GLU A 164 0.83 23.32 -14.62
CA GLU A 164 1.23 22.67 -13.36
C GLU A 164 0.58 21.30 -13.36
N GLN A 165 1.41 20.25 -13.43
CA GLN A 165 0.96 18.88 -13.24
C GLN A 165 0.41 18.77 -11.82
N ARG A 166 -0.88 19.04 -11.70
CA ARG A 166 -1.61 18.83 -10.45
C ARG A 166 -1.49 17.33 -10.13
N PRO A 167 -0.95 16.96 -8.98
CA PRO A 167 -0.92 15.55 -8.60
C PRO A 167 -2.34 15.00 -8.68
N ALA A 168 -2.50 13.87 -9.37
CA ALA A 168 -3.80 13.22 -9.54
C ALA A 168 -4.55 13.12 -8.21
N PRO A 169 -5.88 13.32 -8.18
CA PRO A 169 -6.69 13.13 -6.99
C PRO A 169 -6.38 11.80 -6.32
N VAL A 170 -6.43 11.76 -5.00
CA VAL A 170 -6.01 10.58 -4.22
C VAL A 170 -6.82 9.34 -4.60
N ALA A 171 -8.11 9.49 -4.90
CA ALA A 171 -8.98 8.42 -5.38
C ALA A 171 -8.49 7.80 -6.70
N GLU A 172 -8.06 8.61 -7.68
CA GLU A 172 -7.52 8.12 -8.96
C GLU A 172 -6.23 7.30 -8.81
N ARG A 173 -5.44 7.57 -7.76
CA ARG A 173 -4.22 6.79 -7.46
C ARG A 173 -4.54 5.45 -6.81
N GLU A 174 -5.54 5.40 -5.94
CA GLU A 174 -6.01 4.16 -5.32
C GLU A 174 -6.58 3.21 -6.38
N ASP A 175 -7.42 3.72 -7.26
CA ASP A 175 -7.98 2.97 -8.38
C ASP A 175 -6.88 2.48 -9.33
N SER A 176 -5.88 3.31 -9.60
CA SER A 176 -4.72 2.95 -10.44
C SER A 176 -3.87 1.85 -9.80
N GLY A 177 -3.62 1.90 -8.48
CA GLY A 177 -2.86 0.87 -7.77
C GLY A 177 -3.60 -0.47 -7.73
N ALA A 178 -4.90 -0.44 -7.45
CA ALA A 178 -5.75 -1.61 -7.45
C ALA A 178 -5.85 -2.23 -8.86
N ALA A 179 -6.05 -1.42 -9.90
CA ALA A 179 -6.09 -1.87 -11.28
C ALA A 179 -4.78 -2.55 -11.71
N ALA A 180 -3.61 -1.96 -11.36
CA ALA A 180 -2.32 -2.56 -11.65
C ALA A 180 -2.12 -3.92 -10.95
N LEU A 181 -2.57 -4.07 -9.71
CA LEU A 181 -2.55 -5.35 -9.00
C LEU A 181 -3.42 -6.39 -9.70
N LEU A 182 -4.66 -6.03 -10.00
CA LEU A 182 -5.61 -6.94 -10.68
C LEU A 182 -5.09 -7.38 -12.05
N GLU A 183 -4.49 -6.48 -12.83
CA GLU A 183 -3.88 -6.81 -14.12
C GLU A 183 -2.75 -7.83 -13.99
N VAL A 184 -1.79 -7.59 -13.07
CA VAL A 184 -0.62 -8.46 -12.93
C VAL A 184 -1.01 -9.83 -12.36
N VAL A 185 -1.91 -9.87 -11.37
CA VAL A 185 -2.44 -11.13 -10.82
C VAL A 185 -3.30 -11.85 -11.87
N GLY A 186 -4.06 -11.12 -12.69
CA GLY A 186 -4.79 -11.67 -13.84
C GLY A 186 -3.88 -12.46 -14.77
N ARG A 187 -2.71 -11.92 -15.10
CA ARG A 187 -1.71 -12.61 -15.93
C ARG A 187 -1.20 -13.92 -15.31
N LEU A 188 -1.02 -13.98 -13.98
CA LEU A 188 -0.66 -15.22 -13.28
C LEU A 188 -1.78 -16.26 -13.39
N VAL A 189 -3.03 -15.85 -13.14
CA VAL A 189 -4.22 -16.68 -13.23
C VAL A 189 -4.41 -17.21 -14.65
N ASP A 190 -4.34 -16.35 -15.66
CA ASP A 190 -4.55 -16.71 -17.06
C ASP A 190 -3.49 -17.68 -17.58
N ARG A 191 -2.21 -17.49 -17.21
CA ARG A 191 -1.14 -18.42 -17.54
C ARG A 191 -1.38 -19.81 -16.94
N ALA A 192 -1.72 -19.87 -15.64
CA ALA A 192 -1.97 -21.13 -14.96
C ALA A 192 -3.23 -21.84 -15.49
N ARG A 193 -4.27 -21.08 -15.86
CA ARG A 193 -5.48 -21.59 -16.47
C ARG A 193 -5.23 -22.10 -17.89
N ALA A 194 -4.51 -21.35 -18.71
CA ALA A 194 -4.16 -21.77 -20.07
C ALA A 194 -3.29 -23.03 -20.11
N ALA A 195 -2.46 -23.25 -19.08
CA ALA A 195 -1.69 -24.49 -18.90
C ALA A 195 -2.52 -25.66 -18.33
N GLY A 196 -3.81 -25.47 -18.05
CA GLY A 196 -4.68 -26.50 -17.48
C GLY A 196 -4.35 -26.86 -16.02
N GLN A 197 -3.59 -26.03 -15.31
CA GLN A 197 -3.11 -26.28 -13.95
C GLN A 197 -3.96 -25.64 -12.86
N LEU A 198 -4.73 -24.63 -13.24
CA LEU A 198 -5.68 -23.94 -12.37
C LEU A 198 -7.11 -24.29 -12.78
N ARG A 199 -8.00 -24.52 -11.82
CA ARG A 199 -9.42 -24.73 -12.06
C ARG A 199 -10.00 -23.56 -12.87
N ALA A 200 -10.90 -23.87 -13.79
CA ALA A 200 -11.48 -22.88 -14.71
C ALA A 200 -12.39 -21.86 -14.02
N ASP A 201 -12.98 -22.23 -12.88
CA ASP A 201 -13.87 -21.39 -12.07
C ASP A 201 -13.14 -20.42 -11.12
N VAL A 202 -11.82 -20.56 -10.92
CA VAL A 202 -11.04 -19.69 -10.05
C VAL A 202 -10.80 -18.33 -10.70
N THR A 203 -11.15 -17.27 -10.01
CA THR A 203 -10.99 -15.88 -10.46
C THR A 203 -9.79 -15.19 -9.80
N VAL A 204 -9.43 -13.98 -10.28
CA VAL A 204 -8.41 -13.12 -9.64
C VAL A 204 -8.81 -12.77 -8.21
N ALA A 205 -10.10 -12.53 -7.99
CA ALA A 205 -10.63 -12.20 -6.67
C ALA A 205 -10.48 -13.37 -5.68
N ASP A 206 -10.66 -14.61 -6.14
CA ASP A 206 -10.44 -15.81 -5.30
C ASP A 206 -8.96 -15.92 -4.87
N VAL A 207 -8.03 -15.66 -5.78
CA VAL A 207 -6.59 -15.64 -5.48
C VAL A 207 -6.25 -14.58 -4.43
N LEU A 208 -6.81 -13.38 -4.54
CA LEU A 208 -6.62 -12.31 -3.55
C LEU A 208 -7.30 -12.65 -2.22
N LEU A 209 -8.46 -13.29 -2.25
CA LEU A 209 -9.16 -13.77 -1.06
C LEU A 209 -8.33 -14.83 -0.30
N VAL A 210 -7.68 -15.75 -1.01
CA VAL A 210 -6.73 -16.71 -0.40
C VAL A 210 -5.63 -15.97 0.37
N ILE A 211 -5.03 -14.93 -0.21
CA ILE A 211 -4.01 -14.13 0.46
C ILE A 211 -4.58 -13.45 1.71
N ALA A 212 -5.79 -12.89 1.62
CA ALA A 212 -6.43 -12.19 2.73
C ALA A 212 -6.79 -13.12 3.91
N THR A 213 -7.15 -14.37 3.62
CA THR A 213 -7.67 -15.32 4.62
C THR A 213 -6.63 -16.30 5.16
N ALA A 214 -5.55 -16.56 4.41
CA ALA A 214 -4.54 -17.56 4.77
C ALA A 214 -3.62 -17.17 5.93
N ALA A 215 -3.84 -16.03 6.57
CA ALA A 215 -3.02 -15.54 7.69
C ALA A 215 -3.84 -15.44 8.99
N PRO A 216 -4.14 -16.56 9.69
CA PRO A 216 -4.85 -16.54 10.95
C PRO A 216 -4.07 -15.75 12.01
N SER A 217 -4.77 -15.08 12.92
CA SER A 217 -4.16 -14.39 14.05
C SER A 217 -4.07 -15.33 15.24
N LEU A 218 -2.87 -15.82 15.53
CA LEU A 218 -2.58 -16.65 16.69
C LEU A 218 -1.62 -15.91 17.64
N PRO A 219 -1.71 -16.14 18.96
CA PRO A 219 -0.84 -15.48 19.94
C PRO A 219 0.64 -15.82 19.78
N ASP A 220 0.96 -17.05 19.36
CA ASP A 220 2.31 -17.52 19.12
C ASP A 220 2.69 -17.35 17.64
N ALA A 221 3.74 -16.58 17.38
CA ALA A 221 4.21 -16.29 16.03
C ALA A 221 4.70 -17.55 15.27
N VAL A 222 5.27 -18.55 15.98
CA VAL A 222 5.72 -19.80 15.36
C VAL A 222 4.52 -20.65 14.95
N GLN A 223 3.54 -20.78 15.84
CA GLN A 223 2.29 -21.48 15.54
C GLN A 223 1.50 -20.78 14.44
N GLN A 224 1.47 -19.45 14.45
CA GLN A 224 0.84 -18.66 13.40
C GLN A 224 1.49 -18.92 12.04
N ALA A 225 2.81 -18.90 11.94
CA ALA A 225 3.51 -19.17 10.68
C ALA A 225 3.24 -20.60 10.18
N ALA A 226 3.27 -21.59 11.08
CA ALA A 226 2.98 -22.99 10.74
C ALA A 226 1.52 -23.17 10.28
N ALA A 227 0.57 -22.56 10.97
CA ALA A 227 -0.86 -22.62 10.62
C ALA A 227 -1.13 -21.94 9.28
N SER A 228 -0.54 -20.76 9.03
CA SER A 228 -0.65 -20.05 7.75
C SER A 228 -0.09 -20.87 6.59
N SER A 229 1.09 -21.48 6.75
CA SER A 229 1.68 -22.37 5.76
C SER A 229 0.78 -23.56 5.44
N ARG A 230 0.29 -24.23 6.49
CA ARG A 230 -0.59 -25.40 6.34
C ARG A 230 -1.91 -25.06 5.67
N LEU A 231 -2.55 -23.96 6.09
CA LEU A 231 -3.79 -23.49 5.47
C LEU A 231 -3.57 -23.16 3.99
N LEU A 232 -2.47 -22.45 3.70
CA LEU A 232 -2.14 -22.12 2.32
C LEU A 232 -1.89 -23.37 1.46
N ASP A 233 -1.22 -24.39 1.97
CA ASP A 233 -1.03 -25.65 1.24
C ASP A 233 -2.37 -26.32 0.90
N ILE A 234 -3.32 -26.34 1.83
CA ILE A 234 -4.66 -26.86 1.59
C ILE A 234 -5.40 -26.05 0.52
N LEU A 235 -5.33 -24.72 0.59
CA LEU A 235 -5.96 -23.83 -0.37
C LEU A 235 -5.33 -23.97 -1.76
N LEU A 236 -4.00 -24.04 -1.86
CA LEU A 236 -3.30 -24.27 -3.12
C LEU A 236 -3.73 -25.59 -3.79
N GLU A 237 -3.85 -26.66 -3.02
CA GLU A 237 -4.32 -27.93 -3.55
C GLU A 237 -5.78 -27.83 -4.04
N GLY A 238 -6.61 -27.07 -3.34
CA GLY A 238 -7.99 -26.78 -3.74
C GLY A 238 -8.14 -25.95 -5.01
N LEU A 239 -7.12 -25.12 -5.34
CA LEU A 239 -7.11 -24.29 -6.56
C LEU A 239 -6.65 -25.06 -7.80
N ARG A 240 -5.91 -26.16 -7.64
CA ARG A 240 -5.41 -26.95 -8.77
C ARG A 240 -6.53 -27.60 -9.55
N SER A 241 -6.39 -27.66 -10.87
CA SER A 241 -7.21 -28.50 -11.69
C SER A 241 -6.99 -29.98 -11.33
N ARG A 242 -8.08 -30.74 -11.16
CA ARG A 242 -7.98 -32.20 -11.03
C ARG A 242 -7.79 -32.77 -12.41
N PRO A 243 -6.89 -33.76 -12.61
CA PRO A 243 -6.89 -34.52 -13.85
C PRO A 243 -8.30 -35.06 -14.04
N SER A 244 -8.92 -34.81 -15.20
CA SER A 244 -10.15 -35.49 -15.59
C SER A 244 -9.79 -36.97 -15.69
N GLU A 245 -10.29 -37.79 -14.76
CA GLU A 245 -10.31 -39.24 -14.94
C GLU A 245 -11.14 -39.49 -16.19
N GLY A 246 -10.44 -39.85 -17.29
CA GLY A 246 -11.02 -40.24 -18.56
C GLY A 246 -11.41 -41.71 -18.58
#